data_7a7d38dd237b4038f78ba2f3fba19f99
#
_entry.id   7a7d38dd237b4038f78ba2f3fba19f99
#
_cell.length_a   1.000
_cell.length_b   1.000
_cell.length_c   1.000
_cell.angle_alpha   90.00
_cell.angle_beta   90.00
_cell.angle_gamma   90.00
#
_symmetry.space_group_name_H-M   'P 1'
#
loop_
_entity.id
_entity.type
_entity.pdbx_description
1 polymer ?
#
loop_
_entity_poly.entity_id
_entity_poly.type
_entity_poly.pdbx_seq_one_letter_code
_entity_poly.pdbx_strand_id
1 'polypeptide(L)'
;ATYTLRDDGGVKVINRGYNPETGEWKEAEGKAYFVEEPDMGYLKVSFFGPFYGAYVIADLDKDGYQYSLVSGPDTSYLWILSRKPYLEVSTTQYLEEKAQFLGFDSESLIWVDQQQNMPKPVVEELKPVTESSGSAQIQ
;
A
#
# COMPACT_ATOMS: atom_id res chain seq x y z
N ALA A 1 -2.11 5.92 -1.29
CA ALA A 1 -2.64 5.19 -2.46
C ALA A 1 -4.15 5.34 -2.52
N THR A 2 -4.68 5.39 -3.73
CA THR A 2 -6.12 5.42 -3.97
C THR A 2 -6.47 4.33 -4.98
N TYR A 3 -7.50 3.55 -4.65
CA TYR A 3 -7.95 2.43 -5.46
C TYR A 3 -9.37 2.68 -5.92
N THR A 4 -9.60 2.53 -7.23
CA THR A 4 -10.93 2.75 -7.81
C THR A 4 -11.27 1.58 -8.74
N LEU A 5 -12.44 1.00 -8.55
CA LEU A 5 -12.89 -0.10 -9.40
C LEU A 5 -13.12 0.41 -10.82
N ARG A 6 -12.66 -0.37 -11.79
CA ARG A 6 -12.84 -0.07 -13.21
C ARG A 6 -14.01 -0.84 -13.78
N ASP A 7 -14.54 -0.34 -14.90
CA ASP A 7 -15.65 -1.01 -15.58
C ASP A 7 -15.30 -2.39 -16.12
N ASP A 8 -14.00 -2.61 -16.39
CA ASP A 8 -13.52 -3.91 -16.90
C ASP A 8 -13.24 -4.94 -15.79
N GLY A 9 -13.60 -4.63 -14.55
CA GLY A 9 -13.35 -5.49 -13.40
C GLY A 9 -11.99 -5.34 -12.78
N GLY A 10 -11.14 -4.52 -13.35
CA GLY A 10 -9.83 -4.20 -12.78
C GLY A 10 -9.93 -3.07 -11.77
N VAL A 11 -8.77 -2.67 -11.26
CA VAL A 11 -8.64 -1.61 -10.26
C VAL A 11 -7.65 -0.56 -10.76
N LYS A 12 -8.09 0.68 -10.76
CA LYS A 12 -7.20 1.82 -11.00
C LYS A 12 -6.47 2.13 -9.70
N VAL A 13 -5.16 2.27 -9.78
CA VAL A 13 -4.31 2.56 -8.61
C VAL A 13 -3.61 3.87 -8.84
N ILE A 14 -3.73 4.79 -7.88
CA ILE A 14 -2.97 6.03 -7.89
C ILE A 14 -2.13 6.05 -6.63
N ASN A 15 -0.81 6.06 -6.81
CA ASN A 15 0.14 6.20 -5.73
C ASN A 15 0.71 7.60 -5.72
N ARG A 16 0.76 8.21 -4.54
CA ARG A 16 1.35 9.53 -4.35
C ARG A 16 2.45 9.46 -3.31
N GLY A 17 3.55 10.07 -3.61
CA GLY A 17 4.68 10.18 -2.70
C GLY A 17 5.11 11.62 -2.54
N TYR A 18 5.48 11.98 -1.32
CA TYR A 18 5.99 13.32 -1.02
C TYR A 18 7.51 13.25 -0.84
N ASN A 19 8.20 14.14 -1.53
CA ASN A 19 9.63 14.29 -1.36
C ASN A 19 9.89 15.47 -0.42
N PRO A 20 10.34 15.23 0.83
CA PRO A 20 10.55 16.31 1.78
C PRO A 20 11.73 17.20 1.42
N GLU A 21 12.66 16.72 0.60
CA GLU A 21 13.80 17.53 0.18
C GLU A 21 13.41 18.59 -0.84
N THR A 22 12.54 18.25 -1.77
CA THR A 22 12.08 19.17 -2.82
C THR A 22 10.76 19.82 -2.51
N GLY A 23 9.99 19.28 -1.57
CA GLY A 23 8.64 19.73 -1.27
C GLY A 23 7.63 19.34 -2.34
N GLU A 24 7.98 18.43 -3.22
CA GLU A 24 7.14 18.05 -4.34
C GLU A 24 6.42 16.72 -4.11
N TRP A 25 5.21 16.65 -4.65
CA TRP A 25 4.45 15.42 -4.74
C TRP A 25 4.68 14.78 -6.09
N LYS A 26 4.88 13.47 -6.09
CA LYS A 26 4.88 12.68 -7.31
C LYS A 26 3.70 11.73 -7.30
N GLU A 27 3.14 11.51 -8.46
CA GLU A 27 1.99 10.64 -8.62
C GLU A 27 2.27 9.63 -9.74
N ALA A 28 1.91 8.39 -9.49
CA ALA A 28 1.98 7.34 -10.49
C ALA A 28 0.61 6.67 -10.58
N GLU A 29 0.11 6.54 -11.80
CA GLU A 29 -1.13 5.84 -12.06
C GLU A 29 -0.83 4.47 -12.65
N GLY A 30 -1.48 3.48 -12.10
CA GLY A 30 -1.38 2.12 -12.59
C GLY A 30 -2.73 1.44 -12.62
N LYS A 31 -2.72 0.21 -13.08
CA LYS A 31 -3.93 -0.62 -13.08
C LYS A 31 -3.58 -2.00 -12.61
N ALA A 32 -4.50 -2.59 -11.88
CA ALA A 32 -4.36 -3.91 -11.31
C ALA A 32 -5.51 -4.79 -11.76
N TYR A 33 -5.23 -6.07 -11.91
CA TYR A 33 -6.24 -7.06 -12.27
C TYR A 33 -6.10 -8.26 -11.35
N PHE A 34 -7.22 -8.86 -11.00
CA PHE A 34 -7.21 -10.10 -10.24
C PHE A 34 -6.63 -11.21 -11.11
N VAL A 35 -5.71 -11.97 -10.53
CA VAL A 35 -5.07 -13.09 -11.23
C VAL A 35 -6.00 -14.30 -11.24
N GLU A 36 -6.75 -14.46 -10.14
CA GLU A 36 -7.71 -15.54 -9.98
C GLU A 36 -9.10 -14.93 -9.74
N GLU A 37 -9.86 -15.47 -8.82
CA GLU A 37 -11.17 -14.94 -8.49
C GLU A 37 -11.07 -13.59 -7.77
N PRO A 38 -12.05 -12.68 -7.96
CA PRO A 38 -12.00 -11.37 -7.34
C PRO A 38 -11.96 -11.35 -5.81
N ASP A 39 -12.33 -12.44 -5.16
CA ASP A 39 -12.26 -12.57 -3.72
C ASP A 39 -10.89 -13.08 -3.23
N MET A 40 -9.99 -13.40 -4.14
CA MET A 40 -8.63 -13.80 -3.83
C MET A 40 -7.73 -12.56 -3.82
N GLY A 41 -6.99 -12.38 -2.75
CA GLY A 41 -6.08 -11.24 -2.60
C GLY A 41 -4.81 -11.34 -3.43
N TYR A 42 -4.92 -11.76 -4.67
CA TYR A 42 -3.80 -11.91 -5.58
C TYR A 42 -4.09 -11.15 -6.87
N LEU A 43 -3.34 -10.06 -7.07
CA LEU A 43 -3.49 -9.20 -8.23
C LEU A 43 -2.15 -9.05 -8.94
N LYS A 44 -2.22 -8.63 -10.18
CA LYS A 44 -1.06 -8.13 -10.91
C LYS A 44 -1.28 -6.64 -11.14
N VAL A 45 -0.23 -5.86 -10.98
CA VAL A 45 -0.30 -4.40 -11.10
C VAL A 45 0.73 -3.91 -12.10
N SER A 46 0.37 -2.93 -12.90
CA SER A 46 1.25 -2.31 -13.87
C SER A 46 1.17 -0.80 -13.80
N PHE A 47 2.34 -0.19 -13.78
CA PHE A 47 2.49 1.26 -13.94
C PHE A 47 3.15 1.63 -15.27
N PHE A 48 3.64 0.62 -16.00
CA PHE A 48 4.40 0.84 -17.25
C PHE A 48 3.98 -0.15 -18.33
N GLY A 49 2.86 0.12 -18.98
CA GLY A 49 2.46 -0.61 -20.17
C GLY A 49 2.30 -2.11 -19.94
N PRO A 50 3.01 -2.96 -20.67
CA PRO A 50 2.78 -4.40 -20.61
C PRO A 50 3.44 -5.11 -19.43
N PHE A 51 4.19 -4.39 -18.60
CA PHE A 51 4.92 -5.00 -17.50
C PHE A 51 4.07 -5.01 -16.23
N TYR A 52 3.83 -6.19 -15.69
CA TYR A 52 3.02 -6.41 -14.50
C TYR A 52 3.85 -7.04 -13.40
N GLY A 53 3.65 -6.57 -12.16
CA GLY A 53 4.21 -7.19 -10.96
C GLY A 53 3.10 -7.78 -10.10
N ALA A 54 3.45 -8.76 -9.30
CA ALA A 54 2.49 -9.35 -8.38
C ALA A 54 2.18 -8.39 -7.22
N TYR A 55 0.93 -8.44 -6.76
CA TYR A 55 0.42 -7.69 -5.63
C TYR A 55 -0.41 -8.67 -4.81
N VAL A 56 0.12 -9.07 -3.67
CA VAL A 56 -0.49 -10.09 -2.84
C VAL A 56 -0.89 -9.51 -1.51
N ILE A 57 -2.16 -9.63 -1.18
CA ILE A 57 -2.65 -9.21 0.14
C ILE A 57 -2.36 -10.36 1.10
N ALA A 58 -1.30 -10.20 1.89
CA ALA A 58 -0.85 -11.24 2.82
C ALA A 58 -1.67 -11.25 4.11
N ASP A 59 -2.19 -10.10 4.51
CA ASP A 59 -3.09 -10.00 5.65
C ASP A 59 -4.01 -8.79 5.47
N LEU A 60 -5.20 -8.88 5.99
CA LEU A 60 -6.23 -7.88 5.80
C LEU A 60 -7.10 -7.79 7.05
N ASP A 61 -7.33 -6.57 7.52
CA ASP A 61 -8.32 -6.32 8.56
C ASP A 61 -9.71 -6.61 8.00
N LYS A 62 -10.32 -7.68 8.48
CA LYS A 62 -11.66 -8.07 8.04
C LYS A 62 -12.76 -7.44 8.89
N ASP A 63 -12.37 -6.70 9.91
CA ASP A 63 -13.31 -5.97 10.77
C ASP A 63 -13.19 -4.48 10.47
N GLY A 64 -13.66 -4.08 9.31
CA GLY A 64 -13.68 -2.68 8.90
C GLY A 64 -12.65 -2.29 7.87
N TYR A 65 -11.74 -3.19 7.48
CA TYR A 65 -10.76 -2.97 6.43
C TYR A 65 -9.90 -1.72 6.68
N GLN A 66 -9.41 -1.57 7.88
CA GLN A 66 -8.63 -0.40 8.27
C GLN A 66 -7.16 -0.49 7.85
N TYR A 67 -6.65 -1.71 7.67
CA TYR A 67 -5.26 -1.92 7.31
C TYR A 67 -5.11 -3.17 6.45
N SER A 68 -3.98 -3.25 5.75
CA SER A 68 -3.59 -4.46 5.04
C SER A 68 -2.07 -4.58 5.00
N LEU A 69 -1.61 -5.82 4.87
CA LEU A 69 -0.22 -6.16 4.64
C LEU A 69 -0.11 -6.70 3.23
N VAL A 70 0.69 -6.06 2.39
CA VAL A 70 0.76 -6.37 0.97
C VAL A 70 2.20 -6.68 0.58
N SER A 71 2.39 -7.72 -0.21
CA SER A 71 3.71 -8.08 -0.71
C SER A 71 3.74 -8.05 -2.24
N GLY A 72 4.95 -7.95 -2.76
CA GLY A 72 5.23 -8.19 -4.16
C GLY A 72 5.41 -9.69 -4.43
N PRO A 73 6.12 -10.04 -5.52
CA PRO A 73 6.28 -11.44 -5.91
C PRO A 73 7.18 -12.24 -4.99
N ASP A 74 7.98 -11.56 -4.18
CA ASP A 74 8.90 -12.21 -3.25
C ASP A 74 9.02 -11.39 -1.97
N THR A 75 9.98 -11.70 -1.11
CA THR A 75 10.15 -11.02 0.17
C THR A 75 10.90 -9.70 0.09
N SER A 76 11.20 -9.20 -1.11
CA SER A 76 11.89 -7.93 -1.30
C SER A 76 10.98 -6.72 -1.16
N TYR A 77 9.67 -6.91 -1.33
CA TYR A 77 8.71 -5.83 -1.32
C TYR A 77 7.62 -6.09 -0.30
N LEU A 78 7.41 -5.14 0.56
CA LEU A 78 6.40 -5.23 1.60
C LEU A 78 5.84 -3.84 1.89
N TRP A 79 4.52 -3.74 1.95
CA TRP A 79 3.83 -2.52 2.30
C TRP A 79 2.81 -2.77 3.39
N ILE A 80 2.77 -1.88 4.35
CA ILE A 80 1.67 -1.79 5.29
C ILE A 80 0.82 -0.60 4.85
N LEU A 81 -0.43 -0.85 4.53
CA LEU A 81 -1.37 0.18 4.11
C LEU A 81 -2.37 0.44 5.24
N SER A 82 -2.74 1.69 5.41
CA SER A 82 -3.70 2.10 6.43
C SER A 82 -4.65 3.15 5.88
N ARG A 83 -5.89 3.10 6.30
CA ARG A 83 -6.86 4.15 5.97
C ARG A 83 -6.58 5.44 6.72
N LYS A 84 -5.98 5.32 7.90
CA LYS A 84 -5.61 6.46 8.72
C LYS A 84 -4.13 6.77 8.58
N PRO A 85 -3.71 8.00 8.86
CA PRO A 85 -2.30 8.36 8.77
C PRO A 85 -1.44 7.76 9.88
N TYR A 86 -2.01 6.94 10.73
CA TYR A 86 -1.31 6.25 11.82
C TYR A 86 -1.96 4.89 12.06
N LEU A 87 -1.20 4.02 12.71
CA LEU A 87 -1.70 2.74 13.23
C LEU A 87 -1.48 2.70 14.73
N GLU A 88 -2.36 2.02 15.42
CA GLU A 88 -2.16 1.77 16.84
C GLU A 88 -0.97 0.86 17.07
N VAL A 89 -0.32 1.00 18.22
CA VAL A 89 0.89 0.25 18.54
C VAL A 89 0.64 -1.26 18.47
N SER A 90 -0.50 -1.71 18.99
CA SER A 90 -0.84 -3.14 18.97
C SER A 90 -0.98 -3.68 17.54
N THR A 91 -1.58 -2.89 16.66
CA THR A 91 -1.73 -3.27 15.25
C THR A 91 -0.37 -3.31 14.56
N THR A 92 0.46 -2.32 14.83
CA THR A 92 1.82 -2.26 14.27
C THR A 92 2.62 -3.49 14.68
N GLN A 93 2.58 -3.85 15.97
CA GLN A 93 3.28 -5.02 16.45
C GLN A 93 2.77 -6.30 15.81
N TYR A 94 1.46 -6.44 15.69
CA TYR A 94 0.86 -7.59 15.04
C TYR A 94 1.35 -7.74 13.59
N LEU A 95 1.35 -6.64 12.84
CA LEU A 95 1.77 -6.67 11.44
C LEU A 95 3.26 -6.93 11.28
N GLU A 96 4.09 -6.40 12.17
CA GLU A 96 5.52 -6.70 12.17
C GLU A 96 5.78 -8.18 12.46
N GLU A 97 5.10 -8.75 13.44
CA GLU A 97 5.23 -10.17 13.76
C GLU A 97 4.75 -11.04 12.61
N LYS A 98 3.64 -10.65 11.98
CA LYS A 98 3.12 -11.37 10.82
C LYS A 98 4.12 -11.34 9.66
N ALA A 99 4.72 -10.18 9.42
CA ALA A 99 5.73 -10.03 8.38
C ALA A 99 6.92 -10.93 8.66
N GLN A 100 7.41 -10.96 9.88
CA GLN A 100 8.52 -11.83 10.27
C GLN A 100 8.17 -13.30 10.08
N PHE A 101 6.98 -13.68 10.49
CA PHE A 101 6.50 -15.05 10.31
C PHE A 101 6.49 -15.47 8.84
N LEU A 102 6.16 -14.54 7.96
CA LEU A 102 6.12 -14.77 6.52
C LEU A 102 7.48 -14.66 5.84
N GLY A 103 8.53 -14.37 6.59
CA GLY A 103 9.91 -14.34 6.07
C GLY A 103 10.40 -12.97 5.62
N PHE A 104 9.67 -11.89 5.92
CA PHE A 104 10.11 -10.54 5.60
C PHE A 104 11.01 -9.98 6.68
N ASP A 105 11.91 -9.09 6.27
CA ASP A 105 12.74 -8.33 7.20
C ASP A 105 11.97 -7.09 7.67
N SER A 106 11.26 -7.23 8.77
CA SER A 106 10.42 -6.16 9.29
C SER A 106 11.23 -4.97 9.82
N GLU A 107 12.51 -5.17 10.12
CA GLU A 107 13.36 -4.08 10.58
C GLU A 107 13.73 -3.12 9.46
N SER A 108 13.62 -3.56 8.21
CA SER A 108 13.86 -2.73 7.04
C SER A 108 12.67 -1.85 6.66
N LEU A 109 11.54 -1.98 7.33
CA LEU A 109 10.37 -1.16 7.06
C LEU A 109 10.67 0.32 7.34
N ILE A 110 10.22 1.16 6.41
CA ILE A 110 10.32 2.61 6.56
C ILE A 110 8.95 3.12 7.00
N TRP A 111 8.90 3.71 8.18
CA TRP A 111 7.67 4.25 8.74
C TRP A 111 7.48 5.68 8.25
N VAL A 112 6.56 5.84 7.31
CA VAL A 112 6.31 7.12 6.66
C VAL A 112 5.53 8.03 7.60
N ASP A 113 6.03 9.26 7.78
CA ASP A 113 5.31 10.27 8.53
C ASP A 113 4.19 10.84 7.64
N GLN A 114 2.97 10.52 7.99
CA GLN A 114 1.80 10.96 7.23
C GLN A 114 1.17 12.23 7.79
N GLN A 115 1.67 12.75 8.90
CA GLN A 115 0.99 13.82 9.61
C GLN A 115 1.69 15.17 9.54
N GLN A 116 3.01 15.18 9.54
CA GLN A 116 3.78 16.38 9.71
C GLN A 116 4.44 16.82 8.41
N ASN A 117 4.57 18.13 8.25
CA ASN A 117 5.31 18.74 7.17
C ASN A 117 4.82 18.37 5.76
N MET A 118 3.69 17.74 5.67
CA MET A 118 3.13 17.37 4.38
C MET A 118 2.08 18.40 3.97
N PRO A 119 2.14 18.88 2.74
CA PRO A 119 1.06 19.73 2.25
C PRO A 119 -0.27 19.00 2.38
N LYS A 120 -1.27 19.70 2.80
CA LYS A 120 -2.59 19.09 2.93
C LYS A 120 -3.27 19.07 1.57
N PRO A 121 -3.45 17.91 0.97
CA PRO A 121 -4.24 17.83 -0.27
C PRO A 121 -5.67 18.27 0.00
N VAL A 122 -6.27 18.89 -0.97
CA VAL A 122 -7.61 19.45 -0.83
C VAL A 122 -8.63 18.37 -0.44
N VAL A 123 -8.44 17.18 -0.97
CA VAL A 123 -9.42 16.10 -0.77
C VAL A 123 -8.89 15.01 0.15
N GLU A 124 -7.93 15.33 0.96
CA GLU A 124 -7.25 14.33 1.77
C GLU A 124 -8.19 13.57 2.71
N GLU A 125 -9.08 14.29 3.34
CA GLU A 125 -10.02 13.69 4.28
C GLU A 125 -10.93 12.65 3.62
N LEU A 126 -11.03 12.67 2.31
CA LEU A 126 -11.88 11.74 1.57
C LEU A 126 -11.16 10.48 1.14
N LYS A 127 -9.86 10.45 1.32
CA LYS A 127 -9.05 9.31 0.90
C LYS A 127 -9.15 8.20 1.92
N PRO A 128 -9.60 7.04 1.52
CA PRO A 128 -9.79 5.96 2.48
C PRO A 128 -8.49 5.26 2.87
N VAL A 129 -7.45 5.36 2.06
CA VAL A 129 -6.23 4.57 2.28
C VAL A 129 -5.00 5.43 2.08
N THR A 130 -4.07 5.31 3.01
CA THR A 130 -2.73 5.88 2.87
C THR A 130 -1.70 4.85 3.28
N GLU A 131 -0.52 4.93 2.68
CA GLU A 131 0.58 4.10 3.12
C GLU A 131 1.10 4.62 4.45
N SER A 132 1.27 3.72 5.38
CA SER A 132 1.81 4.06 6.68
C SER A 132 3.27 3.68 6.81
N SER A 133 3.82 3.01 5.84
CA SER A 133 5.23 2.71 5.86
C SER A 133 5.76 2.66 4.46
N GLY A 134 6.87 2.80 4.43
CA GLY A 134 7.40 2.66 3.24
C GLY A 134 7.74 1.40 2.74
N SER A 135 7.85 1.21 2.67
CA SER A 135 8.12 0.53 2.38
C SER A 135 8.89 0.06 1.89
N ALA A 136 8.88 -0.23 2.41
CA ALA A 136 9.70 -0.76 1.96
C ALA A 136 9.89 -1.03 0.64
N GLN A 137 9.58 -0.61 0.42
CA GLN A 137 9.41 -0.62 -0.33
C GLN A 137 9.70 -0.51 -1.24
N ILE A 138 9.65 -0.46 -1.30
CA ILE A 138 9.54 -0.35 -2.04
C ILE A 138 10.14 -0.14 -2.89
N GLN A 139 10.56 -0.24 -3.32
CA GLN A 139 10.96 -0.07 -4.12
C GLN A 139 11.67 -0.05 -4.75
#